data_cfe07db676e21bdd99d3e0ff053b2eb9
#
_entry.id   cfe07db676e21bdd99d3e0ff053b2eb9
#
_cell.length_a   1.000
_cell.length_b   1.000
_cell.length_c   1.000
_cell.angle_alpha   90.00
_cell.angle_beta   90.00
_cell.angle_gamma   90.00
#
_symmetry.space_group_name_H-M   'P 1'
#
loop_
_entity.id
_entity.type
_entity.pdbx_description
1 polymer ?
#
loop_
_entity_poly.entity_id
_entity_poly.type
_entity_poly.pdbx_seq_one_letter_code
_entity_poly.pdbx_strand_id
1 'polypeptide(L)'
;MTTGKKITVIISTIVILILAIFIYYRFYFVFGEGVKAGELNYIVKKGYLFKTYEGKLIQSGLRSRQTGTVQSNEFEFSVADDAVAKKMMLNSGKIFELHYKEYKGTLPWRGFSVYVVDSVVTMREPMN
;
A
#
# COMPACT_ATOMS: atom_id res chain seq x y z
N MET A 1 -27.77 -20.43 -33.17
CA MET A 1 -26.61 -19.56 -33.27
C MET A 1 -25.74 -19.98 -34.44
N THR A 2 -25.39 -19.04 -35.28
CA THR A 2 -24.53 -19.33 -36.41
C THR A 2 -23.12 -19.64 -35.96
N THR A 3 -22.35 -20.34 -36.79
CA THR A 3 -20.97 -20.69 -36.46
C THR A 3 -20.13 -19.46 -36.18
N GLY A 4 -20.33 -18.38 -36.96
CA GLY A 4 -19.61 -17.14 -36.71
C GLY A 4 -19.90 -16.54 -35.35
N LYS A 5 -21.15 -16.58 -34.90
CA LYS A 5 -21.51 -16.06 -33.58
C LYS A 5 -20.92 -16.92 -32.46
N LYS A 6 -20.90 -18.24 -32.65
CA LYS A 6 -20.29 -19.13 -31.66
C LYS A 6 -18.80 -18.84 -31.50
N ILE A 7 -18.10 -18.65 -32.62
CA ILE A 7 -16.67 -18.34 -32.59
C ILE A 7 -16.46 -17.01 -31.91
N THR A 8 -17.27 -16.00 -32.20
CA THR A 8 -17.15 -14.68 -31.56
C THR A 8 -17.36 -14.78 -30.06
N VAL A 9 -18.37 -15.54 -29.62
CA VAL A 9 -18.63 -15.71 -28.17
C VAL A 9 -17.47 -16.40 -27.49
N ILE A 10 -16.92 -17.43 -28.10
CA ILE A 10 -15.78 -18.17 -27.52
C ILE A 10 -14.56 -17.26 -27.40
N ILE A 11 -14.24 -16.53 -28.46
CA ILE A 11 -13.10 -15.61 -28.46
C ILE A 11 -13.29 -14.52 -27.40
N SER A 12 -14.49 -13.94 -27.34
CA SER A 12 -14.80 -12.89 -26.36
C SER A 12 -14.65 -13.41 -24.93
N THR A 13 -15.13 -14.62 -24.69
CA THR A 13 -15.01 -15.24 -23.36
C THR A 13 -13.54 -15.43 -22.96
N ILE A 14 -12.73 -15.91 -23.91
CA ILE A 14 -11.30 -16.12 -23.65
C ILE A 14 -10.61 -14.79 -23.34
N VAL A 15 -10.91 -13.74 -24.11
CA VAL A 15 -10.32 -12.42 -23.89
C VAL A 15 -10.70 -11.88 -22.52
N ILE A 16 -11.97 -12.03 -22.13
CA ILE A 16 -12.44 -11.57 -20.82
C ILE A 16 -11.72 -12.31 -19.69
N LEU A 17 -11.55 -13.63 -19.83
CA LEU A 17 -10.84 -14.41 -18.82
C LEU A 17 -9.38 -13.99 -18.69
N ILE A 18 -8.71 -13.76 -19.80
CA ILE A 18 -7.34 -13.31 -19.81
C ILE A 18 -7.22 -11.94 -19.13
N LEU A 19 -8.13 -11.02 -19.45
CA LEU A 19 -8.15 -9.71 -18.83
C LEU A 19 -8.41 -9.80 -17.33
N ALA A 20 -9.33 -10.67 -16.91
CA ALA A 20 -9.63 -10.85 -15.49
C ALA A 20 -8.41 -11.36 -14.73
N ILE A 21 -7.71 -12.34 -15.29
CA ILE A 21 -6.50 -12.88 -14.68
C ILE A 21 -5.42 -11.81 -14.61
N PHE A 22 -5.25 -11.03 -15.67
CA PHE A 22 -4.26 -9.96 -15.71
C PHE A 22 -4.55 -8.90 -14.64
N ILE A 23 -5.81 -8.48 -14.51
CA ILE A 23 -6.21 -7.47 -13.53
C ILE A 23 -5.98 -8.00 -12.12
N TYR A 24 -6.37 -9.25 -11.87
CA TYR A 24 -6.14 -9.85 -10.56
C TYR A 24 -4.65 -9.86 -10.22
N TYR A 25 -3.82 -10.34 -11.15
CA TYR A 25 -2.39 -10.45 -10.90
C TYR A 25 -1.76 -9.10 -10.65
N ARG A 26 -2.15 -8.09 -11.41
CA ARG A 26 -1.52 -6.77 -11.28
C ARG A 26 -2.00 -6.00 -10.03
N PHE A 27 -3.27 -6.11 -9.69
CA PHE A 27 -3.86 -5.23 -8.66
C PHE A 27 -4.21 -5.93 -7.37
N TYR A 28 -4.47 -7.20 -7.39
CA TYR A 28 -4.95 -7.91 -6.20
C TYR A 28 -4.00 -8.99 -5.71
N PHE A 29 -3.07 -9.42 -6.54
CA PHE A 29 -2.10 -10.40 -6.09
C PHE A 29 -1.09 -9.74 -5.18
N VAL A 30 -0.90 -10.32 -3.99
CA VAL A 30 0.07 -9.81 -3.03
C VAL A 30 1.45 -10.26 -3.47
N PHE A 31 2.22 -9.33 -4.02
CA PHE A 31 3.55 -9.61 -4.52
C PHE A 31 4.53 -9.85 -3.38
N GLY A 32 4.36 -9.10 -2.30
CA GLY A 32 5.20 -9.26 -1.13
C GLY A 32 4.47 -8.78 0.11
N GLU A 33 5.01 -9.10 1.27
CA GLU A 33 4.50 -8.58 2.52
C GLU A 33 5.64 -8.55 3.54
N GLY A 34 5.49 -7.71 4.54
CA GLY A 34 6.52 -7.57 5.55
C GLY A 34 6.13 -6.59 6.62
N VAL A 35 7.09 -6.27 7.44
CA VAL A 35 6.92 -5.32 8.54
C VAL A 35 7.99 -4.26 8.42
N LYS A 36 7.60 -3.01 8.55
CA LYS A 36 8.54 -1.89 8.60
C LYS A 36 8.30 -1.09 9.85
N ALA A 37 9.39 -0.64 10.44
CA ALA A 37 9.37 0.16 11.64
C ALA A 37 9.90 1.55 11.34
N GLY A 38 9.36 2.55 12.03
CA GLY A 38 9.83 3.90 11.89
C GLY A 38 8.95 4.85 12.67
N GLU A 39 9.37 6.11 12.69
CA GLU A 39 8.58 7.16 13.30
C GLU A 39 7.54 7.65 12.32
N LEU A 40 6.29 7.73 12.77
CA LEU A 40 5.21 8.17 11.89
C LEU A 40 5.33 9.69 11.68
N ASN A 41 5.66 10.06 10.46
CA ASN A 41 5.81 11.47 10.11
C ASN A 41 4.46 12.13 9.92
N TYR A 42 3.61 11.50 9.12
CA TYR A 42 2.25 12.00 8.94
C TYR A 42 1.36 10.88 8.43
N ILE A 43 0.08 11.10 8.55
CA ILE A 43 -0.93 10.34 7.83
C ILE A 43 -2.05 11.30 7.46
N VAL A 44 -2.46 11.27 6.20
CA VAL A 44 -3.45 12.19 5.67
C VAL A 44 -4.47 11.41 4.87
N LYS A 45 -5.66 11.98 4.75
CA LYS A 45 -6.70 11.44 3.89
C LYS A 45 -6.78 12.32 2.66
N LYS A 46 -6.54 11.77 1.49
CA LYS A 46 -6.51 12.56 0.26
C LYS A 46 -7.02 11.75 -0.92
N GLY A 47 -7.38 12.45 -1.97
CA GLY A 47 -7.85 11.85 -3.20
C GLY A 47 -8.86 12.74 -3.87
N TYR A 48 -9.12 12.47 -5.13
CA TYR A 48 -10.08 13.25 -5.91
C TYR A 48 -11.48 12.66 -5.82
N LEU A 49 -11.69 11.53 -6.44
CA LEU A 49 -12.97 10.83 -6.41
C LEU A 49 -13.06 9.88 -5.23
N PHE A 50 -12.01 9.12 -5.02
CA PHE A 50 -11.88 8.22 -3.89
C PHE A 50 -10.81 8.76 -2.96
N LYS A 51 -11.15 8.91 -1.68
CA LYS A 51 -10.20 9.38 -0.70
C LYS A 51 -9.60 8.21 0.04
N THR A 52 -8.27 8.22 0.15
CA THR A 52 -7.53 7.15 0.79
C THR A 52 -6.58 7.75 1.81
N TYR A 53 -6.18 6.93 2.78
CA TYR A 53 -5.23 7.36 3.80
C TYR A 53 -3.82 7.07 3.30
N GLU A 54 -2.98 8.10 3.33
CA GLU A 54 -1.59 8.00 2.89
C GLU A 54 -0.68 8.46 4.00
N GLY A 55 0.37 7.71 4.27
CA GLY A 55 1.26 8.04 5.36
C GLY A 55 2.72 7.84 5.00
N LYS A 56 3.57 8.25 5.92
CA LYS A 56 5.01 8.13 5.75
C LYS A 56 5.65 7.82 7.09
N LEU A 57 6.47 6.76 7.11
CA LEU A 57 7.37 6.47 8.22
C LEU A 57 8.76 6.96 7.88
N ILE A 58 9.44 7.48 8.86
CA ILE A 58 10.84 7.85 8.72
C ILE A 58 11.65 6.88 9.56
N GLN A 59 12.53 6.16 8.89
CA GLN A 59 13.41 5.20 9.54
C GLN A 59 14.72 5.91 9.86
N SER A 60 14.70 6.75 10.86
CA SER A 60 15.86 7.48 11.26
C SER A 60 16.71 6.63 12.21
N GLY A 61 17.96 6.98 12.32
CA GLY A 61 18.84 6.37 13.30
C GLY A 61 19.67 5.22 12.80
N LEU A 62 19.18 4.45 11.85
CA LEU A 62 19.93 3.28 11.42
C LEU A 62 21.06 3.60 10.47
N ARG A 63 20.91 4.63 9.71
CA ARG A 63 21.88 4.93 8.72
C ARG A 63 22.58 6.21 8.91
N SER A 64 22.30 6.93 9.93
CA SER A 64 23.05 8.12 10.25
C SER A 64 24.52 7.82 10.46
N ARG A 65 24.88 6.56 10.50
CA ARG A 65 26.27 6.16 10.63
C ARG A 65 27.05 6.22 9.35
N GLN A 66 26.37 6.33 8.24
CA GLN A 66 27.08 6.41 6.98
C GLN A 66 27.55 7.83 6.81
N THR A 67 28.85 7.96 6.74
CA THR A 67 29.48 9.25 6.66
C THR A 67 29.13 9.95 5.34
N GLY A 68 28.77 11.20 5.48
CA GLY A 68 28.61 12.06 4.32
C GLY A 68 27.29 11.96 3.61
N THR A 69 26.44 11.07 4.03
CA THR A 69 25.14 10.95 3.39
C THR A 69 24.03 11.18 4.39
N VAL A 70 23.27 12.21 4.16
CA VAL A 70 22.03 12.43 4.87
C VAL A 70 20.95 11.71 4.08
N GLN A 71 20.78 10.44 4.38
CA GLN A 71 19.71 9.68 3.77
C GLN A 71 18.68 9.34 4.81
N SER A 72 17.54 9.96 4.67
CA SER A 72 16.38 9.54 5.42
C SER A 72 15.75 8.38 4.66
N ASN A 73 15.69 7.24 5.29
CA ASN A 73 14.93 6.13 4.73
C ASN A 73 13.46 6.38 5.01
N GLU A 74 12.76 6.78 3.99
CA GLU A 74 11.34 7.06 4.08
C GLU A 74 10.56 5.91 3.50
N PHE A 75 9.46 5.56 4.16
CA PHE A 75 8.55 4.54 3.68
C PHE A 75 7.19 5.18 3.50
N GLU A 76 6.77 5.35 2.27
CA GLU A 76 5.45 5.88 1.95
C GLU A 76 4.50 4.72 1.71
N PHE A 77 3.32 4.82 2.28
CA PHE A 77 2.36 3.71 2.25
C PHE A 77 0.94 4.24 2.21
N SER A 78 0.03 3.37 1.80
CA SER A 78 -1.41 3.61 1.87
C SER A 78 -1.99 2.75 2.97
N VAL A 79 -3.09 3.19 3.57
CA VAL A 79 -3.79 2.41 4.58
C VAL A 79 -5.21 2.20 4.10
N ALA A 80 -5.59 0.94 3.92
CA ALA A 80 -6.92 0.61 3.43
C ALA A 80 -7.96 0.51 4.56
N ASP A 81 -7.51 0.22 5.77
CA ASP A 81 -8.40 0.05 6.91
C ASP A 81 -8.59 1.37 7.64
N ASP A 82 -9.84 1.83 7.69
CA ASP A 82 -10.18 3.11 8.31
C ASP A 82 -9.83 3.15 9.79
N ALA A 83 -10.06 2.07 10.51
CA ALA A 83 -9.76 2.01 11.95
C ALA A 83 -8.26 2.10 12.20
N VAL A 84 -7.46 1.41 11.40
CA VAL A 84 -6.00 1.49 11.50
C VAL A 84 -5.53 2.90 11.23
N ALA A 85 -6.06 3.52 10.17
CA ALA A 85 -5.67 4.89 9.81
C ALA A 85 -6.00 5.89 10.92
N LYS A 86 -7.18 5.76 11.50
CA LYS A 86 -7.58 6.66 12.59
C LYS A 86 -6.69 6.50 13.82
N LYS A 87 -6.35 5.27 14.16
CA LYS A 87 -5.43 5.02 15.25
C LYS A 87 -4.09 5.68 15.01
N MET A 88 -3.60 5.60 13.79
CA MET A 88 -2.33 6.23 13.43
C MET A 88 -2.42 7.75 13.48
N MET A 89 -3.54 8.31 13.04
CA MET A 89 -3.74 9.77 13.07
C MET A 89 -3.68 10.32 14.49
N LEU A 90 -4.19 9.56 15.45
CA LEU A 90 -4.19 9.99 16.86
C LEU A 90 -2.82 9.84 17.51
N ASN A 91 -1.91 9.14 16.88
CA ASN A 91 -0.61 8.80 17.48
C ASN A 91 0.55 9.20 16.57
N SER A 92 0.37 10.27 15.83
CA SER A 92 1.41 10.78 14.94
C SER A 92 2.64 11.16 15.77
N GLY A 93 3.82 10.86 15.25
CA GLY A 93 5.07 11.11 15.95
C GLY A 93 5.59 9.94 16.77
N LYS A 94 4.77 8.94 17.00
CA LYS A 94 5.20 7.74 17.71
C LYS A 94 5.90 6.78 16.76
N ILE A 95 6.57 5.79 17.35
CA ILE A 95 7.25 4.76 16.58
C ILE A 95 6.28 3.62 16.35
N PHE A 96 6.12 3.24 15.09
CA PHE A 96 5.23 2.17 14.69
C PHE A 96 5.99 1.05 14.04
N GLU A 97 5.53 -0.17 14.26
CA GLU A 97 5.85 -1.30 13.41
C GLU A 97 4.58 -1.66 12.67
N LEU A 98 4.63 -1.57 11.34
CA LEU A 98 3.46 -1.73 10.50
C LEU A 98 3.62 -2.94 9.59
N HIS A 99 2.59 -3.77 9.57
CA HIS A 99 2.51 -4.87 8.61
C HIS A 99 1.92 -4.33 7.31
N TYR A 100 2.56 -4.65 6.21
CA TYR A 100 2.12 -4.15 4.92
C TYR A 100 2.12 -5.27 3.88
N LYS A 101 1.33 -5.05 2.84
CA LYS A 101 1.31 -5.89 1.65
C LYS A 101 1.73 -5.04 0.46
N GLU A 102 2.52 -5.64 -0.42
CA GLU A 102 2.97 -4.96 -1.62
C GLU A 102 2.24 -5.53 -2.82
N TYR A 103 1.69 -4.64 -3.63
CA TYR A 103 0.99 -5.00 -4.87
C TYR A 103 1.79 -4.47 -6.05
N LYS A 104 1.52 -5.01 -7.24
CA LYS A 104 2.22 -4.54 -8.44
C LYS A 104 1.63 -3.26 -9.00
N GLY A 105 0.37 -2.98 -8.73
CA GLY A 105 -0.28 -1.78 -9.22
C GLY A 105 -1.14 -1.13 -8.17
N THR A 106 -1.46 0.13 -8.37
CA THR A 106 -2.30 0.90 -7.46
C THR A 106 -3.75 0.95 -7.97
N LEU A 107 -4.68 1.07 -7.03
CA LEU A 107 -6.09 1.26 -7.34
C LEU A 107 -6.57 2.55 -6.70
N PRO A 108 -7.41 3.33 -7.38
CA PRO A 108 -7.85 4.63 -6.85
C PRO A 108 -8.54 4.54 -5.49
N TRP A 109 -9.26 3.45 -5.24
CA TRP A 109 -9.99 3.28 -3.98
C TRP A 109 -9.16 2.62 -2.89
N ARG A 110 -7.98 2.11 -3.23
CA ARG A 110 -7.11 1.44 -2.25
C ARG A 110 -5.99 2.35 -1.77
N GLY A 111 -5.44 3.19 -2.64
CA GLY A 111 -4.41 4.12 -2.25
C GLY A 111 -3.46 4.46 -3.39
N PHE A 112 -2.63 5.46 -3.15
CA PHE A 112 -1.67 5.92 -4.14
C PHE A 112 -0.39 5.10 -4.13
N SER A 113 -0.16 4.32 -3.08
CA SER A 113 1.04 3.52 -2.95
C SER A 113 0.75 2.06 -3.24
N VAL A 114 1.74 1.35 -3.78
CA VAL A 114 1.65 -0.10 -3.92
C VAL A 114 1.83 -0.80 -2.57
N TYR A 115 2.38 -0.10 -1.58
CA TYR A 115 2.52 -0.63 -0.22
C TYR A 115 1.29 -0.24 0.57
N VAL A 116 0.53 -1.24 1.01
CA VAL A 116 -0.72 -1.04 1.73
C VAL A 116 -0.59 -1.61 3.12
N VAL A 117 -0.66 -0.75 4.12
CA VAL A 117 -0.61 -1.15 5.53
C VAL A 117 -1.97 -1.70 5.92
N ASP A 118 -1.98 -2.89 6.50
CA ASP A 118 -3.21 -3.54 6.93
C ASP A 118 -3.34 -3.66 8.45
N SER A 119 -2.24 -3.53 9.18
CA SER A 119 -2.31 -3.62 10.64
C SER A 119 -1.11 -2.96 11.29
N VAL A 120 -1.29 -2.59 12.55
CA VAL A 120 -0.21 -2.09 13.42
C VAL A 120 0.25 -3.26 14.27
N VAL A 121 1.53 -3.61 14.14
CA VAL A 121 2.11 -4.68 14.93
C VAL A 121 2.41 -4.17 16.34
N THR A 122 3.13 -3.06 16.43
CA THR A 122 3.40 -2.41 17.72
C THR A 122 3.41 -0.90 17.53
N MET A 123 3.21 -0.21 18.63
CA MET A 123 3.28 1.25 18.69
C MET A 123 3.89 1.64 20.02
N ARG A 124 4.86 2.54 20.00
CA ARG A 124 5.51 2.97 21.23
C ARG A 124 5.92 4.42 21.13
N GLU A 125 6.18 5.00 22.30
CA GLU A 125 6.65 6.37 22.36
C GLU A 125 8.06 6.48 21.78
N PRO A 126 8.41 7.62 21.16
CA PRO A 126 9.76 7.80 20.65
C PRO A 126 10.76 7.79 21.79
N MET A 127 11.90 7.21 21.51
CA MET A 127 13.00 7.22 22.48
C MET A 127 13.72 8.55 22.39
N ASN A 128 13.93 9.17 23.54
CA ASN A 128 14.67 10.42 23.63
C ASN A 128 16.15 10.16 23.81
#